data_409167886aa06f981a0025a793d82cf4
#
_entry.id   409167886aa06f981a0025a793d82cf4
#
_cell.length_a   1.000
_cell.length_b   1.000
_cell.length_c   1.000
_cell.angle_alpha   90.00
_cell.angle_beta   90.00
_cell.angle_gamma   90.00
#
_symmetry.space_group_name_H-M   'P 1'
#
loop_
_entity.id
_entity.type
_entity.pdbx_description
1 polymer ?
#
loop_
_entity_poly.entity_id
_entity_poly.type
_entity_poly.pdbx_seq_one_letter_code
_entity_poly.pdbx_strand_id
1 'polypeptide(L)'
;MKTIEFYQQELKARGYQSDPAQLRAVERLQQCEDEWIAYKEIRSNSLKKKIFKPTLPRGLYLWGGVGRGKSFLMDCFYAASPLEKKIRIHFHEFMREVHRELHELSGLADPLDELSKRIANRYRLICFDEFHINDIADAMILYRLLSALFADRVQFVMTSNYRPDQLYPNGLHRDRLLPAIKLLQEKLDVLNVDAGNDYRRVQMAQVEAYLTPVNAETQVILGQMFQTLIGNQKEARNPVLNIESRELRPLHMADGVVWFDFKTLCCGPRSQNDYLEISNQFHTVILSGVPYMPPRMTNEARRFIWLIDVLYDHKIKLIMSAEVPAPDLYTEGQITAEFSRTVSRLIEMQSRDYLDAPRRVIDTSLT
;
A
#
# COMPACT_ATOMS: atom_id res chain seq x y z
N MET A 1 -21.54 -9.42 14.87
CA MET A 1 -20.78 -10.42 14.09
C MET A 1 -19.34 -10.30 14.52
N LYS A 2 -18.71 -11.43 14.86
CA LYS A 2 -17.32 -11.45 15.35
C LYS A 2 -16.32 -11.31 14.20
N THR A 3 -15.09 -10.85 14.47
CA THR A 3 -14.03 -10.70 13.47
C THR A 3 -13.80 -11.98 12.66
N ILE A 4 -13.77 -13.14 13.33
CA ILE A 4 -13.58 -14.43 12.65
C ILE A 4 -14.77 -14.83 11.77
N GLU A 5 -16.00 -14.52 12.19
CA GLU A 5 -17.21 -14.78 11.41
C GLU A 5 -17.23 -13.92 10.14
N PHE A 6 -16.87 -12.63 10.28
CA PHE A 6 -16.78 -11.71 9.16
C PHE A 6 -15.71 -12.17 8.16
N TYR A 7 -14.53 -12.58 8.66
CA TYR A 7 -13.46 -13.13 7.83
C TYR A 7 -13.93 -14.37 7.04
N GLN A 8 -14.59 -15.33 7.71
CA GLN A 8 -15.07 -16.55 7.05
C GLN A 8 -16.14 -16.25 5.99
N GLN A 9 -17.06 -15.32 6.30
CA GLN A 9 -18.09 -14.91 5.36
C GLN A 9 -17.49 -14.27 4.09
N GLU A 10 -16.52 -13.37 4.29
CA GLU A 10 -15.83 -12.69 3.18
C GLU A 10 -14.98 -13.65 2.36
N LEU A 11 -14.27 -14.59 2.99
CA LEU A 11 -13.54 -15.63 2.26
C LEU A 11 -14.47 -16.45 1.36
N LYS A 12 -15.62 -16.87 1.92
CA LYS A 12 -16.62 -17.64 1.16
C LYS A 12 -17.20 -16.83 0.01
N ALA A 13 -17.51 -15.55 0.24
CA ALA A 13 -18.04 -14.65 -0.79
C ALA A 13 -17.05 -14.42 -1.94
N ARG A 14 -15.74 -14.43 -1.64
CA ARG A 14 -14.66 -14.21 -2.62
C ARG A 14 -14.10 -15.51 -3.22
N GLY A 15 -14.55 -16.68 -2.77
CA GLY A 15 -14.03 -17.98 -3.21
C GLY A 15 -12.57 -18.24 -2.78
N TYR A 16 -12.09 -17.57 -1.73
CA TYR A 16 -10.72 -17.72 -1.24
C TYR A 16 -10.63 -18.83 -0.19
N GLN A 17 -9.46 -19.46 -0.12
CA GLN A 17 -9.12 -20.41 0.94
C GLN A 17 -8.36 -19.73 2.05
N SER A 18 -8.57 -20.20 3.27
CA SER A 18 -7.87 -19.69 4.44
C SER A 18 -6.39 -20.09 4.42
N ASP A 19 -5.53 -19.16 4.75
CA ASP A 19 -4.09 -19.33 4.92
C ASP A 19 -3.77 -19.47 6.42
N PRO A 20 -2.92 -20.42 6.83
CA PRO A 20 -2.55 -20.60 8.24
C PRO A 20 -1.98 -19.36 8.92
N ALA A 21 -1.27 -18.49 8.18
CA ALA A 21 -0.77 -17.23 8.75
C ALA A 21 -1.87 -16.20 8.93
N GLN A 22 -2.80 -16.09 7.96
CA GLN A 22 -3.98 -15.25 8.09
C GLN A 22 -4.88 -15.74 9.23
N LEU A 23 -5.06 -17.05 9.39
CA LEU A 23 -5.85 -17.61 10.50
C LEU A 23 -5.30 -17.18 11.86
N ARG A 24 -3.98 -17.33 12.09
CA ARG A 24 -3.35 -16.86 13.34
C ARG A 24 -3.57 -15.37 13.58
N ALA A 25 -3.49 -14.57 12.52
CA ALA A 25 -3.73 -13.13 12.62
C ALA A 25 -5.20 -12.81 12.95
N VAL A 26 -6.16 -13.50 12.31
CA VAL A 26 -7.60 -13.36 12.60
C VAL A 26 -7.93 -13.80 14.02
N GLU A 27 -7.38 -14.91 14.48
CA GLU A 27 -7.56 -15.39 15.86
C GLU A 27 -7.07 -14.36 16.87
N ARG A 28 -5.89 -13.75 16.64
CA ARG A 28 -5.38 -12.69 17.52
C ARG A 28 -6.20 -11.39 17.42
N LEU A 29 -6.70 -11.02 16.24
CA LEU A 29 -7.63 -9.90 16.06
C LEU A 29 -8.96 -10.15 16.80
N GLN A 30 -9.50 -11.38 16.72
CA GLN A 30 -10.68 -11.77 17.47
C GLN A 30 -10.44 -11.66 18.98
N GLN A 31 -9.31 -12.14 19.46
CA GLN A 31 -8.94 -11.99 20.86
C GLN A 31 -8.87 -10.51 21.28
N CYS A 32 -8.32 -9.64 20.43
CA CYS A 32 -8.28 -8.20 20.68
C CYS A 32 -9.69 -7.59 20.75
N GLU A 33 -10.62 -8.04 19.90
CA GLU A 33 -12.04 -7.65 19.98
C GLU A 33 -12.69 -8.08 21.29
N ASP A 34 -12.49 -9.35 21.69
CA ASP A 34 -13.03 -9.89 22.94
C ASP A 34 -12.44 -9.15 24.17
N GLU A 35 -11.15 -8.82 24.16
CA GLU A 35 -10.48 -7.98 25.17
C GLU A 35 -11.11 -6.57 25.24
N TRP A 36 -11.45 -5.96 24.10
CA TRP A 36 -12.14 -4.66 24.06
C TRP A 36 -13.55 -4.73 24.64
N ILE A 37 -14.30 -5.80 24.37
CA ILE A 37 -15.63 -6.03 24.93
C ILE A 37 -15.53 -6.11 26.45
N ALA A 38 -14.61 -6.95 26.97
CA ALA A 38 -14.38 -7.11 28.41
C ALA A 38 -13.93 -5.79 29.07
N TYR A 39 -13.02 -5.06 28.43
CA TYR A 39 -12.57 -3.74 28.89
C TYR A 39 -13.73 -2.74 29.02
N LYS A 40 -14.61 -2.69 28.01
CA LYS A 40 -15.78 -1.82 27.99
C LYS A 40 -16.79 -2.18 29.11
N GLU A 41 -17.05 -3.48 29.32
CA GLU A 41 -17.91 -3.98 30.38
C GLU A 41 -17.42 -3.59 31.77
N ILE A 42 -16.12 -3.75 32.05
CA ILE A 42 -15.54 -3.37 33.34
C ILE A 42 -15.67 -1.86 33.57
N ARG A 43 -15.43 -1.06 32.52
CA ARG A 43 -15.48 0.40 32.64
C ARG A 43 -16.88 1.00 32.71
N SER A 44 -17.89 0.32 32.17
CA SER A 44 -19.29 0.75 32.24
C SER A 44 -19.89 0.53 33.64
N ASN A 45 -19.33 -0.40 34.41
CA ASN A 45 -19.80 -0.70 35.75
C ASN A 45 -18.98 0.05 36.82
N SER A 46 -19.61 0.99 37.52
CA SER A 46 -18.95 1.87 38.52
C SER A 46 -18.29 1.11 39.67
N LEU A 47 -18.86 -0.03 40.12
CA LEU A 47 -18.31 -0.89 41.14
C LEU A 47 -17.12 -1.70 40.65
N LYS A 48 -17.25 -2.33 39.46
CA LYS A 48 -16.15 -3.09 38.83
C LYS A 48 -14.95 -2.18 38.52
N LYS A 49 -15.18 -0.93 38.09
CA LYS A 49 -14.14 0.05 37.83
C LYS A 49 -13.29 0.42 39.05
N LYS A 50 -13.86 0.39 40.27
CA LYS A 50 -13.13 0.66 41.51
C LYS A 50 -12.28 -0.53 41.97
N ILE A 51 -12.74 -1.76 41.72
CA ILE A 51 -12.10 -3.00 42.15
C ILE A 51 -11.07 -3.49 41.12
N PHE A 52 -11.41 -3.43 39.85
CA PHE A 52 -10.56 -3.90 38.75
C PHE A 52 -9.99 -2.70 37.96
N LYS A 53 -8.66 -2.64 37.81
CA LYS A 53 -8.00 -1.73 36.88
C LYS A 53 -7.75 -2.48 35.55
N PRO A 54 -8.69 -2.45 34.60
CA PRO A 54 -8.52 -3.21 33.37
C PRO A 54 -7.34 -2.63 32.60
N THR A 55 -6.46 -3.50 32.12
CA THR A 55 -5.40 -3.14 31.19
C THR A 55 -6.00 -2.86 29.82
N LEU A 56 -5.43 -1.89 29.11
CA LEU A 56 -5.82 -1.64 27.73
C LEU A 56 -5.44 -2.86 26.88
N PRO A 57 -6.33 -3.35 25.98
CA PRO A 57 -5.99 -4.42 25.05
C PRO A 57 -4.73 -4.09 24.25
N ARG A 58 -3.89 -5.09 24.01
CA ARG A 58 -2.73 -4.91 23.15
C ARG A 58 -3.20 -4.84 21.70
N GLY A 59 -2.72 -3.83 20.96
CA GLY A 59 -2.98 -3.73 19.53
C GLY A 59 -2.09 -4.66 18.71
N LEU A 60 -2.22 -4.56 17.39
CA LEU A 60 -1.52 -5.45 16.47
C LEU A 60 -0.73 -4.66 15.42
N TYR A 61 0.41 -5.23 15.04
CA TYR A 61 1.19 -4.82 13.90
C TYR A 61 1.30 -6.00 12.93
N LEU A 62 0.50 -5.97 11.87
CA LEU A 62 0.46 -7.00 10.83
C LEU A 62 1.45 -6.65 9.73
N TRP A 63 2.46 -7.48 9.53
CA TRP A 63 3.47 -7.22 8.49
C TRP A 63 3.63 -8.41 7.55
N GLY A 64 4.13 -8.13 6.34
CA GLY A 64 4.37 -9.12 5.31
C GLY A 64 4.33 -8.50 3.93
N GLY A 65 4.65 -9.26 2.90
CA GLY A 65 4.66 -8.80 1.51
C GLY A 65 3.32 -8.23 1.03
N VAL A 66 3.37 -7.59 -0.13
CA VAL A 66 2.16 -7.07 -0.79
C VAL A 66 1.26 -8.25 -1.21
N GLY A 67 -0.07 -8.10 -1.11
CA GLY A 67 -1.00 -9.15 -1.53
C GLY A 67 -1.30 -10.22 -0.49
N ARG A 68 -0.80 -10.10 0.73
CA ARG A 68 -1.02 -11.07 1.83
C ARG A 68 -2.33 -10.91 2.59
N GLY A 69 -3.19 -9.99 2.15
CA GLY A 69 -4.49 -9.77 2.78
C GLY A 69 -4.44 -8.98 4.09
N LYS A 70 -3.36 -8.24 4.39
CA LYS A 70 -3.22 -7.44 5.62
C LYS A 70 -4.37 -6.44 5.81
N SER A 71 -4.64 -5.63 4.78
CA SER A 71 -5.72 -4.63 4.78
C SER A 71 -7.08 -5.31 4.92
N PHE A 72 -7.28 -6.45 4.27
CA PHE A 72 -8.49 -7.26 4.40
C PHE A 72 -8.71 -7.77 5.84
N LEU A 73 -7.65 -8.27 6.50
CA LEU A 73 -7.73 -8.70 7.91
C LEU A 73 -8.08 -7.52 8.83
N MET A 74 -7.48 -6.36 8.58
CA MET A 74 -7.79 -5.14 9.32
C MET A 74 -9.23 -4.68 9.07
N ASP A 75 -9.76 -4.80 7.84
CA ASP A 75 -11.15 -4.48 7.52
C ASP A 75 -12.13 -5.35 8.29
N CYS A 76 -11.88 -6.65 8.36
CA CYS A 76 -12.70 -7.58 9.14
C CYS A 76 -12.74 -7.17 10.62
N PHE A 77 -11.59 -6.84 11.20
CA PHE A 77 -11.50 -6.37 12.59
C PHE A 77 -12.17 -5.01 12.78
N TYR A 78 -11.92 -4.07 11.88
CA TYR A 78 -12.52 -2.73 11.97
C TYR A 78 -14.04 -2.79 11.91
N ALA A 79 -14.59 -3.62 11.02
CA ALA A 79 -16.05 -3.80 10.91
C ALA A 79 -16.65 -4.43 12.16
N ALA A 80 -15.99 -5.45 12.74
CA ALA A 80 -16.47 -6.18 13.92
C ALA A 80 -16.26 -5.42 15.23
N SER A 81 -15.23 -4.57 15.33
CA SER A 81 -14.85 -3.86 16.55
C SER A 81 -16.02 -3.09 17.18
N PRO A 82 -16.30 -3.28 18.49
CA PRO A 82 -17.43 -2.65 19.19
C PRO A 82 -17.22 -1.18 19.53
N LEU A 83 -16.11 -0.59 19.13
CA LEU A 83 -15.75 0.78 19.45
C LEU A 83 -16.42 1.78 18.51
N GLU A 84 -17.03 2.82 19.06
CA GLU A 84 -17.61 3.93 18.30
C GLU A 84 -16.54 4.94 17.86
N LYS A 85 -15.59 5.23 18.79
CA LYS A 85 -14.47 6.15 18.55
C LYS A 85 -13.31 5.42 17.88
N LYS A 86 -13.49 5.03 16.64
CA LYS A 86 -12.48 4.36 15.82
C LYS A 86 -12.34 5.03 14.45
N ILE A 87 -11.14 4.96 13.89
CA ILE A 87 -10.84 5.43 12.53
C ILE A 87 -9.95 4.42 11.82
N ARG A 88 -10.14 4.26 10.51
CA ARG A 88 -9.22 3.62 9.60
C ARG A 88 -8.75 4.66 8.59
N ILE A 89 -7.43 4.82 8.47
CA ILE A 89 -6.81 5.84 7.66
C ILE A 89 -5.43 5.34 7.16
N HIS A 90 -5.02 5.76 5.98
CA HIS A 90 -3.65 5.54 5.53
C HIS A 90 -2.67 6.36 6.37
N PHE A 91 -1.53 5.75 6.72
CA PHE A 91 -0.57 6.41 7.61
C PHE A 91 -0.08 7.76 7.07
N HIS A 92 0.20 7.86 5.77
CA HIS A 92 0.64 9.12 5.16
C HIS A 92 -0.43 10.23 5.18
N GLU A 93 -1.72 9.87 5.09
CA GLU A 93 -2.82 10.82 5.23
C GLU A 93 -2.92 11.34 6.66
N PHE A 94 -2.80 10.44 7.62
CA PHE A 94 -2.76 10.79 9.03
C PHE A 94 -1.59 11.76 9.33
N MET A 95 -0.38 11.48 8.85
CA MET A 95 0.78 12.34 9.07
C MET A 95 0.62 13.71 8.41
N ARG A 96 0.01 13.78 7.23
CA ARG A 96 -0.33 15.06 6.58
C ARG A 96 -1.26 15.91 7.45
N GLU A 97 -2.29 15.31 8.05
CA GLU A 97 -3.18 15.99 8.98
C GLU A 97 -2.43 16.43 10.24
N VAL A 98 -1.56 15.57 10.79
CA VAL A 98 -0.70 15.89 11.94
C VAL A 98 0.16 17.12 11.65
N HIS A 99 0.85 17.19 10.52
CA HIS A 99 1.66 18.34 10.16
C HIS A 99 0.83 19.61 9.99
N ARG A 100 -0.35 19.52 9.38
CA ARG A 100 -1.26 20.64 9.22
C ARG A 100 -1.73 21.19 10.59
N GLU A 101 -2.24 20.30 11.47
CA GLU A 101 -2.70 20.71 12.80
C GLU A 101 -1.55 21.23 13.67
N LEU A 102 -0.33 20.69 13.58
CA LEU A 102 0.86 21.22 14.26
C LEU A 102 1.21 22.64 13.80
N HIS A 103 1.08 22.90 12.52
CA HIS A 103 1.28 24.26 11.98
C HIS A 103 0.25 25.25 12.55
N GLU A 104 -1.01 24.86 12.64
CA GLU A 104 -2.08 25.68 13.26
C GLU A 104 -1.86 25.93 14.76
N LEU A 105 -1.19 24.98 15.45
CA LEU A 105 -0.89 25.04 16.87
C LEU A 105 0.48 25.67 17.19
N SER A 106 1.19 26.19 16.21
CA SER A 106 2.59 26.68 16.35
C SER A 106 2.77 27.78 17.41
N GLY A 107 1.70 28.42 17.87
CA GLY A 107 1.75 29.43 18.95
C GLY A 107 1.69 28.85 20.38
N LEU A 108 1.53 27.54 20.56
CA LEU A 108 1.45 26.90 21.85
C LEU A 108 2.83 26.44 22.34
N ALA A 109 2.99 26.30 23.67
CA ALA A 109 4.25 25.85 24.28
C ALA A 109 4.59 24.41 23.93
N ASP A 110 3.62 23.52 23.83
CA ASP A 110 3.76 22.13 23.33
C ASP A 110 2.62 21.78 22.38
N PRO A 111 2.78 22.08 21.06
CA PRO A 111 1.76 21.79 20.07
C PRO A 111 1.44 20.30 19.94
N LEU A 112 2.45 19.44 20.10
CA LEU A 112 2.31 17.99 19.91
C LEU A 112 1.51 17.34 21.05
N ASP A 113 1.68 17.79 22.28
CA ASP A 113 0.89 17.32 23.44
C ASP A 113 -0.60 17.73 23.29
N GLU A 114 -0.86 18.96 22.87
CA GLU A 114 -2.23 19.42 22.60
C GLU A 114 -2.88 18.62 21.47
N LEU A 115 -2.14 18.39 20.38
CA LEU A 115 -2.62 17.60 19.24
C LEU A 115 -2.94 16.17 19.65
N SER A 116 -2.06 15.52 20.44
CA SER A 116 -2.28 14.14 20.89
C SER A 116 -3.55 14.02 21.74
N LYS A 117 -3.82 15.00 22.61
CA LYS A 117 -5.07 15.07 23.40
C LYS A 117 -6.31 15.23 22.52
N ARG A 118 -6.24 16.06 21.49
CA ARG A 118 -7.35 16.20 20.51
C ARG A 118 -7.63 14.89 19.79
N ILE A 119 -6.59 14.20 19.31
CA ILE A 119 -6.71 12.90 18.65
C ILE A 119 -7.29 11.86 19.62
N ALA A 120 -6.78 11.78 20.85
CA ALA A 120 -7.25 10.85 21.86
C ALA A 120 -8.69 11.09 22.31
N ASN A 121 -9.18 12.33 22.25
CA ASN A 121 -10.58 12.64 22.50
C ASN A 121 -11.52 12.18 21.39
N ARG A 122 -11.02 12.19 20.13
CA ARG A 122 -11.77 11.75 18.95
C ARG A 122 -11.78 10.21 18.83
N TYR A 123 -10.62 9.57 19.06
CA TYR A 123 -10.42 8.16 18.75
C TYR A 123 -9.88 7.37 19.95
N ARG A 124 -10.31 6.11 20.06
CA ARG A 124 -9.80 5.10 21.00
C ARG A 124 -9.07 3.98 20.28
N LEU A 125 -9.39 3.79 19.00
CA LEU A 125 -8.73 2.85 18.11
C LEU A 125 -8.41 3.56 16.80
N ILE A 126 -7.14 3.48 16.40
CA ILE A 126 -6.68 3.95 15.09
C ILE A 126 -6.13 2.75 14.32
N CYS A 127 -6.73 2.49 13.16
CA CYS A 127 -6.25 1.48 12.23
C CYS A 127 -5.45 2.16 11.12
N PHE A 128 -4.12 1.98 11.14
CA PHE A 128 -3.24 2.50 10.09
C PHE A 128 -3.05 1.48 8.99
N ASP A 129 -3.52 1.83 7.78
CA ASP A 129 -3.15 1.08 6.60
C ASP A 129 -1.83 1.59 6.02
N GLU A 130 -1.02 0.66 5.49
CA GLU A 130 0.26 0.94 4.87
C GLU A 130 1.20 1.78 5.76
N PHE A 131 1.41 1.33 7.00
CA PHE A 131 2.32 2.01 7.91
C PHE A 131 3.76 1.90 7.40
N HIS A 132 4.30 2.99 6.93
CA HIS A 132 5.68 3.13 6.47
C HIS A 132 6.14 4.58 6.65
N ILE A 133 7.43 4.79 6.78
CA ILE A 133 8.03 6.11 7.05
C ILE A 133 8.98 6.41 5.90
N ASN A 134 8.68 7.47 5.16
CA ASN A 134 9.49 7.93 4.03
C ASN A 134 10.17 9.28 4.31
N ASP A 135 9.68 10.03 5.31
CA ASP A 135 10.13 11.38 5.59
C ASP A 135 10.79 11.45 6.99
N ILE A 136 11.87 12.19 7.06
CA ILE A 136 12.57 12.48 8.32
C ILE A 136 11.71 13.30 9.29
N ALA A 137 10.87 14.21 8.79
CA ALA A 137 9.97 15.00 9.62
C ALA A 137 9.00 14.09 10.38
N ASP A 138 8.45 13.07 9.72
CA ASP A 138 7.61 12.06 10.35
C ASP A 138 8.38 11.27 11.41
N ALA A 139 9.61 10.81 11.07
CA ALA A 139 10.45 10.06 12.00
C ALA A 139 10.76 10.84 13.28
N MET A 140 10.97 12.15 13.17
CA MET A 140 11.32 13.04 14.29
C MET A 140 10.19 13.19 15.31
N ILE A 141 8.95 13.25 14.87
CA ILE A 141 7.79 13.49 15.75
C ILE A 141 7.08 12.20 16.18
N LEU A 142 7.27 11.11 15.44
CA LEU A 142 6.49 9.88 15.58
C LEU A 142 6.58 9.28 16.99
N TYR A 143 7.78 9.22 17.58
CA TYR A 143 7.96 8.67 18.92
C TYR A 143 7.14 9.44 19.97
N ARG A 144 7.23 10.77 19.97
CA ARG A 144 6.50 11.62 20.92
C ARG A 144 5.00 11.49 20.73
N LEU A 145 4.55 11.53 19.47
CA LEU A 145 3.13 11.41 19.12
C LEU A 145 2.57 10.06 19.56
N LEU A 146 3.20 8.94 19.17
CA LEU A 146 2.75 7.60 19.57
C LEU A 146 2.80 7.41 21.08
N SER A 147 3.87 7.89 21.77
CA SER A 147 3.99 7.80 23.22
C SER A 147 2.83 8.51 23.94
N ALA A 148 2.50 9.72 23.51
CA ALA A 148 1.39 10.49 24.07
C ALA A 148 0.04 9.79 23.80
N LEU A 149 -0.19 9.31 22.58
CA LEU A 149 -1.42 8.62 22.23
C LEU A 149 -1.60 7.29 23.01
N PHE A 150 -0.54 6.51 23.21
CA PHE A 150 -0.60 5.32 24.08
C PHE A 150 -0.85 5.69 25.55
N ALA A 151 -0.25 6.77 26.05
CA ALA A 151 -0.50 7.26 27.41
C ALA A 151 -1.96 7.70 27.59
N ASP A 152 -2.55 8.30 26.56
CA ASP A 152 -3.95 8.72 26.51
C ASP A 152 -4.92 7.58 26.14
N ARG A 153 -4.42 6.34 26.15
CA ARG A 153 -5.21 5.11 25.93
C ARG A 153 -5.82 5.00 24.53
N VAL A 154 -5.13 5.50 23.53
CA VAL A 154 -5.39 5.18 22.12
C VAL A 154 -4.66 3.88 21.79
N GLN A 155 -5.32 2.97 21.11
CA GLN A 155 -4.74 1.71 20.67
C GLN A 155 -4.67 1.69 19.15
N PHE A 156 -3.77 0.85 18.62
CA PHE A 156 -3.49 0.79 17.21
C PHE A 156 -3.60 -0.63 16.66
N VAL A 157 -4.13 -0.74 15.45
CA VAL A 157 -3.93 -1.89 14.57
C VAL A 157 -3.28 -1.36 13.30
N MET A 158 -2.14 -1.90 12.93
CA MET A 158 -1.34 -1.38 11.81
C MET A 158 -1.06 -2.48 10.80
N THR A 159 -1.11 -2.13 9.52
CA THR A 159 -0.61 -2.98 8.44
C THR A 159 0.66 -2.38 7.86
N SER A 160 1.64 -3.18 7.52
CA SER A 160 2.90 -2.73 6.92
C SER A 160 3.49 -3.80 5.99
N ASN A 161 4.25 -3.36 5.02
CA ASN A 161 5.08 -4.27 4.22
C ASN A 161 6.42 -4.59 4.91
N TYR A 162 6.74 -3.89 5.99
CA TYR A 162 8.00 -3.99 6.72
C TYR A 162 7.78 -4.45 8.15
N ARG A 163 8.71 -5.25 8.64
CA ARG A 163 8.86 -5.50 10.08
C ARG A 163 9.21 -4.19 10.79
N PRO A 164 8.81 -3.97 12.07
CA PRO A 164 9.10 -2.72 12.77
C PRO A 164 10.58 -2.32 12.76
N ASP A 165 11.49 -3.29 12.91
CA ASP A 165 12.94 -3.07 12.89
C ASP A 165 13.51 -2.75 11.49
N GLN A 166 12.72 -2.97 10.45
CA GLN A 166 13.05 -2.66 9.05
C GLN A 166 12.38 -1.36 8.55
N LEU A 167 11.70 -0.63 9.41
CA LEU A 167 11.16 0.68 9.07
C LEU A 167 12.29 1.69 8.83
N TYR A 168 12.18 2.47 7.74
CA TYR A 168 13.11 3.53 7.36
C TYR A 168 14.58 3.05 7.31
N PRO A 169 14.92 2.00 6.51
CA PRO A 169 16.15 1.22 6.69
C PRO A 169 17.44 2.02 6.45
N ASN A 170 17.47 2.95 5.54
CA ASN A 170 18.65 3.80 5.24
C ASN A 170 18.32 5.28 5.42
N GLY A 171 17.29 5.58 6.19
CA GLY A 171 16.83 6.95 6.37
C GLY A 171 17.81 7.83 7.12
N LEU A 172 17.84 9.10 6.76
CA LEU A 172 18.63 10.12 7.43
C LEU A 172 18.20 10.24 8.91
N HIS A 173 19.15 10.22 9.84
CA HIS A 173 18.86 10.24 11.28
C HIS A 173 17.91 9.12 11.77
N ARG A 174 18.06 7.91 11.23
CA ARG A 174 17.27 6.73 11.64
C ARG A 174 17.33 6.45 13.15
N ASP A 175 18.39 6.88 13.83
CA ASP A 175 18.54 6.83 15.28
C ASP A 175 17.37 7.49 16.02
N ARG A 176 16.78 8.54 15.46
CA ARG A 176 15.60 9.23 16.00
C ARG A 176 14.32 8.38 15.94
N LEU A 177 14.25 7.44 15.01
CA LEU A 177 13.12 6.51 14.88
C LEU A 177 13.24 5.30 15.81
N LEU A 178 14.42 4.88 16.20
CA LEU A 178 14.61 3.68 17.02
C LEU A 178 13.74 3.64 18.30
N PRO A 179 13.55 4.76 19.04
CA PRO A 179 12.62 4.76 20.18
C PRO A 179 11.17 4.46 19.79
N ALA A 180 10.70 4.95 18.62
CA ALA A 180 9.36 4.64 18.12
C ALA A 180 9.24 3.17 17.72
N ILE A 181 10.25 2.61 17.05
CA ILE A 181 10.30 1.17 16.71
C ILE A 181 10.18 0.32 17.97
N LYS A 182 10.98 0.64 19.01
CA LYS A 182 10.94 -0.07 20.29
C LYS A 182 9.56 0.04 20.96
N LEU A 183 8.97 1.23 20.95
CA LEU A 183 7.64 1.46 21.49
C LEU A 183 6.57 0.62 20.77
N LEU A 184 6.62 0.53 19.44
CA LEU A 184 5.72 -0.30 18.65
C LEU A 184 5.84 -1.78 19.05
N GLN A 185 7.07 -2.31 19.17
CA GLN A 185 7.32 -3.69 19.58
C GLN A 185 6.89 -3.98 21.03
N GLU A 186 6.98 -2.98 21.93
CA GLU A 186 6.53 -3.12 23.30
C GLU A 186 5.01 -3.05 23.45
N LYS A 187 4.32 -2.24 22.66
CA LYS A 187 2.88 -1.94 22.80
C LYS A 187 1.99 -2.77 21.88
N LEU A 188 2.52 -3.32 20.80
CA LEU A 188 1.77 -4.06 19.81
C LEU A 188 2.26 -5.52 19.71
N ASP A 189 1.37 -6.42 19.37
CA ASP A 189 1.73 -7.77 18.97
C ASP A 189 2.11 -7.76 17.49
N VAL A 190 3.37 -8.10 17.21
CA VAL A 190 3.94 -8.07 15.86
C VAL A 190 3.75 -9.43 15.20
N LEU A 191 2.89 -9.51 14.20
CA LEU A 191 2.54 -10.74 13.51
C LEU A 191 2.97 -10.69 12.03
N ASN A 192 3.66 -11.75 11.63
CA ASN A 192 3.96 -11.99 10.22
C ASN A 192 2.79 -12.72 9.55
N VAL A 193 2.27 -12.15 8.48
CA VAL A 193 1.22 -12.75 7.65
C VAL A 193 1.76 -13.32 6.33
N ASP A 194 3.07 -13.51 6.22
CA ASP A 194 3.77 -13.90 5.00
C ASP A 194 3.89 -15.43 4.81
N ALA A 195 3.40 -16.23 5.74
CA ALA A 195 3.62 -17.68 5.74
C ALA A 195 2.69 -18.47 4.80
N GLY A 196 2.03 -17.84 3.85
CA GLY A 196 1.07 -18.49 2.97
C GLY A 196 1.17 -18.14 1.49
N ASN A 197 0.31 -18.75 0.71
CA ASN A 197 0.20 -18.49 -0.72
C ASN A 197 -0.22 -17.05 -1.00
N ASP A 198 0.49 -16.40 -1.92
CA ASP A 198 0.06 -15.12 -2.48
C ASP A 198 -1.13 -15.38 -3.40
N TYR A 199 -2.33 -15.03 -2.97
CA TYR A 199 -3.55 -15.21 -3.78
C TYR A 199 -3.49 -14.47 -5.12
N ARG A 200 -2.72 -13.37 -5.20
CA ARG A 200 -2.43 -12.68 -6.46
C ARG A 200 -1.49 -13.50 -7.35
N ARG A 201 -0.61 -14.30 -6.74
CA ARG A 201 0.27 -15.26 -7.42
C ARG A 201 -0.51 -16.28 -8.24
N VAL A 202 -1.57 -16.84 -7.67
CA VAL A 202 -2.41 -17.83 -8.34
C VAL A 202 -3.15 -17.20 -9.51
N GLN A 203 -3.59 -15.95 -9.39
CA GLN A 203 -4.25 -15.23 -10.47
C GLN A 203 -3.30 -14.76 -11.58
N MET A 204 -2.07 -14.34 -11.22
CA MET A 204 -1.08 -13.88 -12.21
C MET A 204 -0.33 -15.03 -12.90
N ALA A 205 -0.26 -16.23 -12.32
CA ALA A 205 0.39 -17.40 -12.94
C ALA A 205 -0.30 -17.88 -14.24
N GLN A 206 -1.52 -17.38 -14.53
CA GLN A 206 -2.29 -17.67 -15.76
C GLN A 206 -2.33 -16.50 -16.74
N VAL A 207 -1.64 -15.39 -16.46
CA VAL A 207 -1.74 -14.15 -17.22
C VAL A 207 -0.52 -14.00 -18.13
N GLU A 208 -0.74 -13.94 -19.44
CA GLU A 208 0.26 -13.41 -20.35
C GLU A 208 0.42 -11.91 -20.11
N ALA A 209 1.54 -11.51 -19.51
CA ALA A 209 1.78 -10.11 -19.14
C ALA A 209 2.04 -9.19 -20.35
N TYR A 210 2.29 -9.77 -21.53
CA TYR A 210 2.57 -9.05 -22.78
C TYR A 210 1.64 -9.57 -23.88
N LEU A 211 0.71 -8.76 -24.32
CA LEU A 211 -0.27 -9.10 -25.35
C LEU A 211 0.07 -8.41 -26.68
N THR A 212 0.04 -9.16 -27.76
CA THR A 212 0.25 -8.65 -29.12
C THR A 212 -0.57 -9.47 -30.14
N PRO A 213 -1.10 -8.86 -31.21
CA PRO A 213 -1.10 -7.43 -31.54
C PRO A 213 -2.16 -6.64 -30.74
N VAL A 214 -2.12 -5.30 -30.85
CA VAL A 214 -3.18 -4.43 -30.33
C VAL A 214 -4.43 -4.58 -31.20
N ASN A 215 -5.48 -5.14 -30.65
CA ASN A 215 -6.78 -5.30 -31.30
C ASN A 215 -7.92 -5.30 -30.28
N ALA A 216 -9.16 -5.47 -30.74
CA ALA A 216 -10.32 -5.50 -29.85
C ALA A 216 -10.29 -6.67 -28.85
N GLU A 217 -9.75 -7.83 -29.25
CA GLU A 217 -9.62 -9.00 -28.39
C GLU A 217 -8.64 -8.76 -27.24
N THR A 218 -7.43 -8.21 -27.53
CA THR A 218 -6.46 -7.87 -26.49
C THR A 218 -6.99 -6.82 -25.52
N GLN A 219 -7.82 -5.88 -25.99
CA GLN A 219 -8.47 -4.89 -25.13
C GLN A 219 -9.48 -5.55 -24.17
N VAL A 220 -10.27 -6.52 -24.64
CA VAL A 220 -11.18 -7.29 -23.81
C VAL A 220 -10.40 -8.11 -22.77
N ILE A 221 -9.30 -8.76 -23.19
CA ILE A 221 -8.44 -9.52 -22.27
C ILE A 221 -7.88 -8.60 -21.18
N LEU A 222 -7.36 -7.41 -21.50
CA LEU A 222 -6.88 -6.45 -20.50
C LEU A 222 -7.97 -6.03 -19.53
N GLY A 223 -9.22 -5.84 -20.03
CA GLY A 223 -10.38 -5.55 -19.19
C GLY A 223 -10.69 -6.66 -18.19
N GLN A 224 -10.67 -7.91 -18.67
CA GLN A 224 -10.89 -9.09 -17.82
C GLN A 224 -9.75 -9.22 -16.77
N MET A 225 -8.50 -8.98 -17.17
CA MET A 225 -7.36 -8.98 -16.27
C MET A 225 -7.49 -7.90 -15.20
N PHE A 226 -7.86 -6.67 -15.58
CA PHE A 226 -8.10 -5.58 -14.63
C PHE A 226 -9.17 -5.99 -13.61
N GLN A 227 -10.32 -6.49 -14.06
CA GLN A 227 -11.39 -6.95 -13.15
C GLN A 227 -10.93 -8.10 -12.24
N THR A 228 -10.12 -9.02 -12.76
CA THR A 228 -9.56 -10.12 -11.97
C THR A 228 -8.60 -9.59 -10.89
N LEU A 229 -7.74 -8.62 -11.24
CA LEU A 229 -6.76 -8.03 -10.32
C LEU A 229 -7.41 -7.22 -9.20
N ILE A 230 -8.46 -6.47 -9.49
CA ILE A 230 -9.18 -5.68 -8.49
C ILE A 230 -10.14 -6.52 -7.65
N GLY A 231 -10.61 -7.68 -8.17
CA GLY A 231 -11.57 -8.55 -7.48
C GLY A 231 -12.85 -7.80 -7.14
N ASN A 232 -13.19 -7.74 -5.84
CA ASN A 232 -14.40 -7.04 -5.35
C ASN A 232 -14.14 -5.57 -4.95
N GLN A 233 -12.97 -5.02 -5.24
CA GLN A 233 -12.69 -3.61 -4.97
C GLN A 233 -13.53 -2.71 -5.86
N LYS A 234 -13.86 -1.51 -5.35
CA LYS A 234 -14.59 -0.52 -6.17
C LYS A 234 -13.62 0.17 -7.12
N GLU A 235 -13.94 0.11 -8.37
CA GLU A 235 -13.30 0.92 -9.39
C GLU A 235 -13.64 2.40 -9.18
N ALA A 236 -12.62 3.27 -9.28
CA ALA A 236 -12.81 4.71 -9.18
C ALA A 236 -13.61 5.24 -10.39
N ARG A 237 -14.63 6.07 -10.13
CA ARG A 237 -15.38 6.73 -11.20
C ARG A 237 -14.61 7.96 -11.68
N ASN A 238 -14.34 8.05 -12.99
CA ASN A 238 -13.57 9.15 -13.61
C ASN A 238 -12.26 9.45 -12.85
N PRO A 239 -11.34 8.46 -12.77
CA PRO A 239 -10.15 8.62 -11.96
C PRO A 239 -9.27 9.76 -12.45
N VAL A 240 -8.76 10.55 -11.52
CA VAL A 240 -7.78 11.62 -11.76
C VAL A 240 -6.67 11.45 -10.73
N LEU A 241 -5.44 11.37 -11.21
CA LEU A 241 -4.24 11.39 -10.38
C LEU A 241 -3.55 12.73 -10.49
N ASN A 242 -3.20 13.31 -9.36
CA ASN A 242 -2.37 14.51 -9.31
C ASN A 242 -0.91 14.09 -9.09
N ILE A 243 -0.11 14.19 -10.13
CA ILE A 243 1.30 13.81 -10.14
C ILE A 243 2.14 15.04 -10.50
N GLU A 244 3.09 15.43 -9.64
CA GLU A 244 3.95 16.60 -9.87
C GLU A 244 3.12 17.85 -10.25
N SER A 245 2.01 18.10 -9.53
CA SER A 245 1.07 19.20 -9.78
C SER A 245 0.39 19.16 -11.16
N ARG A 246 0.32 18.02 -11.81
CA ARG A 246 -0.33 17.79 -13.10
C ARG A 246 -1.37 16.69 -13.02
N GLU A 247 -2.51 16.89 -13.66
CA GLU A 247 -3.54 15.86 -13.75
C GLU A 247 -3.15 14.77 -14.75
N LEU A 248 -3.19 13.51 -14.30
CA LEU A 248 -3.21 12.32 -15.15
C LEU A 248 -4.57 11.65 -15.06
N ARG A 249 -5.09 11.21 -16.18
CA ARG A 249 -6.36 10.51 -16.24
C ARG A 249 -6.13 9.07 -16.71
N PRO A 250 -6.04 8.11 -15.79
CA PRO A 250 -6.01 6.70 -16.15
C PRO A 250 -7.34 6.28 -16.78
N LEU A 251 -7.32 5.22 -17.58
CA LEU A 251 -8.53 4.60 -18.12
C LEU A 251 -9.34 3.96 -17.00
N HIS A 252 -8.66 3.22 -16.12
CA HIS A 252 -9.25 2.52 -14.99
C HIS A 252 -8.31 2.61 -13.78
N MET A 253 -8.88 2.64 -12.58
CA MET A 253 -8.10 2.68 -11.33
C MET A 253 -8.89 2.04 -10.20
N ALA A 254 -8.19 1.23 -9.43
CA ALA A 254 -8.65 0.72 -8.14
C ALA A 254 -7.45 0.68 -7.18
N ASP A 255 -7.66 0.27 -5.92
CA ASP A 255 -6.61 0.23 -4.91
C ASP A 255 -5.39 -0.60 -5.38
N GLY A 256 -4.28 0.08 -5.57
CA GLY A 256 -3.00 -0.52 -5.98
C GLY A 256 -2.90 -0.98 -7.44
N VAL A 257 -3.94 -0.83 -8.26
CA VAL A 257 -3.94 -1.19 -9.70
C VAL A 257 -4.37 0.01 -10.52
N VAL A 258 -3.60 0.36 -11.56
CA VAL A 258 -3.91 1.46 -12.46
C VAL A 258 -3.72 1.06 -13.91
N TRP A 259 -4.60 1.53 -14.78
CA TRP A 259 -4.54 1.28 -16.22
C TRP A 259 -4.45 2.58 -16.99
N PHE A 260 -3.37 2.74 -17.76
CA PHE A 260 -3.15 3.84 -18.68
C PHE A 260 -3.06 3.36 -20.13
N ASP A 261 -3.34 4.26 -21.06
CA ASP A 261 -2.89 4.11 -22.43
C ASP A 261 -1.48 4.67 -22.61
N PHE A 262 -0.80 4.23 -23.69
CA PHE A 262 0.54 4.69 -24.02
C PHE A 262 0.61 6.22 -24.23
N LYS A 263 -0.42 6.83 -24.82
CA LYS A 263 -0.45 8.26 -25.09
C LYS A 263 -0.38 9.08 -23.80
N THR A 264 -1.15 8.67 -22.80
CA THR A 264 -1.20 9.34 -21.48
C THR A 264 0.16 9.31 -20.79
N LEU A 265 0.88 8.18 -20.82
CA LEU A 265 2.17 8.06 -20.14
C LEU A 265 3.37 8.50 -20.98
N CYS A 266 3.36 8.30 -22.30
CA CYS A 266 4.57 8.47 -23.11
C CYS A 266 4.50 9.59 -24.15
N CYS A 267 3.31 10.12 -24.52
CA CYS A 267 3.21 11.15 -25.56
C CYS A 267 3.12 12.59 -25.03
N GLY A 268 3.04 12.79 -23.70
CA GLY A 268 3.01 14.11 -23.07
C GLY A 268 4.32 14.52 -22.41
N PRO A 269 4.39 15.70 -21.79
CA PRO A 269 5.55 16.15 -21.04
C PRO A 269 5.63 15.37 -19.72
N ARG A 270 6.28 14.21 -19.74
CA ARG A 270 6.51 13.33 -18.59
C ARG A 270 7.99 13.26 -18.27
N SER A 271 8.29 13.16 -16.99
CA SER A 271 9.62 12.98 -16.44
C SER A 271 9.72 11.64 -15.69
N GLN A 272 10.91 11.29 -15.29
CA GLN A 272 11.15 10.11 -14.47
C GLN A 272 10.44 10.20 -13.12
N ASN A 273 10.30 11.41 -12.53
CA ASN A 273 9.59 11.63 -11.28
C ASN A 273 8.10 11.27 -11.38
N ASP A 274 7.46 11.52 -12.52
CA ASP A 274 6.05 11.10 -12.73
C ASP A 274 5.91 9.58 -12.56
N TYR A 275 6.85 8.82 -13.10
CA TYR A 275 6.81 7.35 -13.02
C TYR A 275 7.18 6.83 -11.64
N LEU A 276 8.09 7.52 -10.93
CA LEU A 276 8.40 7.22 -9.53
C LEU A 276 7.16 7.40 -8.65
N GLU A 277 6.42 8.47 -8.84
CA GLU A 277 5.21 8.72 -8.06
C GLU A 277 4.12 7.67 -8.37
N ILE A 278 3.94 7.27 -9.63
CA ILE A 278 3.07 6.15 -10.02
C ILE A 278 3.55 4.85 -9.33
N SER A 279 4.85 4.57 -9.35
CA SER A 279 5.41 3.38 -8.74
C SER A 279 5.24 3.36 -7.21
N ASN A 280 5.14 4.52 -6.56
CA ASN A 280 4.89 4.66 -5.13
C ASN A 280 3.42 4.42 -4.75
N GLN A 281 2.48 4.68 -5.66
CA GLN A 281 1.05 4.53 -5.41
C GLN A 281 0.51 3.16 -5.81
N PHE A 282 1.06 2.55 -6.87
CA PHE A 282 0.51 1.32 -7.45
C PHE A 282 1.53 0.18 -7.45
N HIS A 283 1.05 -1.03 -7.21
CA HIS A 283 1.85 -2.27 -7.31
C HIS A 283 1.71 -2.94 -8.68
N THR A 284 0.67 -2.59 -9.45
CA THR A 284 0.41 -3.12 -10.79
C THR A 284 -0.01 -1.99 -11.72
N VAL A 285 0.66 -1.91 -12.85
CA VAL A 285 0.35 -0.98 -13.93
C VAL A 285 -0.07 -1.79 -15.15
N ILE A 286 -1.22 -1.43 -15.72
CA ILE A 286 -1.65 -1.91 -17.03
C ILE A 286 -1.38 -0.80 -18.03
N LEU A 287 -0.69 -1.13 -19.12
CA LEU A 287 -0.34 -0.20 -20.20
C LEU A 287 -0.87 -0.70 -21.53
N SER A 288 -1.85 -0.04 -22.09
CA SER A 288 -2.46 -0.45 -23.36
C SER A 288 -1.97 0.36 -24.55
N GLY A 289 -1.93 -0.29 -25.71
CA GLY A 289 -1.74 0.35 -27.01
C GLY A 289 -0.33 0.90 -27.24
N VAL A 290 0.71 0.17 -26.81
CA VAL A 290 2.10 0.53 -27.11
C VAL A 290 2.35 0.32 -28.59
N PRO A 291 2.65 1.39 -29.37
CA PRO A 291 2.85 1.26 -30.81
C PRO A 291 4.25 0.76 -31.15
N TYR A 292 4.45 0.30 -32.37
CA TYR A 292 5.77 0.34 -32.99
C TYR A 292 6.28 1.79 -33.02
N MET A 293 7.49 2.01 -32.55
CA MET A 293 8.08 3.35 -32.41
C MET A 293 9.16 3.56 -33.48
N PRO A 294 8.85 4.20 -34.60
CA PRO A 294 9.86 4.55 -35.62
C PRO A 294 10.82 5.64 -35.10
N PRO A 295 11.96 5.91 -35.78
CA PRO A 295 12.96 6.90 -35.36
C PRO A 295 12.41 8.30 -35.02
N ARG A 296 11.30 8.72 -35.65
CA ARG A 296 10.63 9.99 -35.33
C ARG A 296 9.98 10.03 -33.93
N MET A 297 9.76 8.88 -33.29
CA MET A 297 9.19 8.74 -31.94
C MET A 297 10.29 8.56 -30.87
N THR A 298 11.50 9.05 -31.10
CA THR A 298 12.62 8.93 -30.15
C THR A 298 12.28 9.49 -28.75
N ASN A 299 11.51 10.57 -28.67
CA ASN A 299 11.12 11.17 -27.39
C ASN A 299 10.12 10.28 -26.63
N GLU A 300 9.18 9.68 -27.32
CA GLU A 300 8.21 8.72 -26.76
C GLU A 300 8.93 7.44 -26.31
N ALA A 301 9.84 6.93 -27.16
CA ALA A 301 10.67 5.78 -26.84
C ALA A 301 11.55 6.03 -25.60
N ARG A 302 12.11 7.23 -25.46
CA ARG A 302 12.90 7.60 -24.25
C ARG A 302 12.05 7.63 -23.00
N ARG A 303 10.84 8.19 -23.06
CA ARG A 303 9.91 8.17 -21.93
C ARG A 303 9.44 6.75 -21.60
N PHE A 304 9.26 5.92 -22.62
CA PHE A 304 8.96 4.50 -22.40
C PHE A 304 10.13 3.76 -21.71
N ILE A 305 11.38 4.02 -22.10
CA ILE A 305 12.57 3.51 -21.39
C ILE A 305 12.51 3.91 -19.91
N TRP A 306 12.32 5.19 -19.60
CA TRP A 306 12.25 5.67 -18.21
C TRP A 306 11.11 5.02 -17.41
N LEU A 307 9.94 4.87 -18.04
CA LEU A 307 8.81 4.17 -17.42
C LEU A 307 9.20 2.73 -17.06
N ILE A 308 9.72 1.97 -18.03
CA ILE A 308 10.10 0.57 -17.81
C ILE A 308 11.23 0.45 -16.77
N ASP A 309 12.22 1.34 -16.83
CA ASP A 309 13.31 1.37 -15.86
C ASP A 309 12.79 1.55 -14.44
N VAL A 310 11.91 2.53 -14.21
CA VAL A 310 11.31 2.77 -12.90
C VAL A 310 10.45 1.59 -12.44
N LEU A 311 9.56 1.08 -13.29
CA LEU A 311 8.70 -0.05 -12.91
C LEU A 311 9.53 -1.31 -12.59
N TYR A 312 10.58 -1.58 -13.36
CA TYR A 312 11.49 -2.70 -13.17
C TYR A 312 12.25 -2.60 -11.83
N ASP A 313 12.85 -1.45 -11.54
CA ASP A 313 13.67 -1.23 -10.35
C ASP A 313 12.81 -1.32 -9.07
N HIS A 314 11.57 -0.85 -9.12
CA HIS A 314 10.60 -0.92 -8.02
C HIS A 314 9.82 -2.23 -7.95
N LYS A 315 10.07 -3.20 -8.85
CA LYS A 315 9.35 -4.48 -8.94
C LYS A 315 7.84 -4.31 -9.07
N ILE A 316 7.42 -3.28 -9.82
CA ILE A 316 6.01 -3.07 -10.17
C ILE A 316 5.62 -4.07 -11.26
N LYS A 317 4.47 -4.69 -11.12
CA LYS A 317 3.93 -5.61 -12.12
C LYS A 317 3.45 -4.81 -13.32
N LEU A 318 3.89 -5.20 -14.51
CA LEU A 318 3.45 -4.58 -15.76
C LEU A 318 2.69 -5.61 -16.60
N ILE A 319 1.46 -5.25 -16.97
CA ILE A 319 0.66 -5.95 -17.97
C ILE A 319 0.49 -4.98 -19.13
N MET A 320 0.80 -5.41 -20.35
CA MET A 320 0.73 -4.48 -21.46
C MET A 320 0.20 -5.11 -22.75
N SER A 321 -0.36 -4.26 -23.62
CA SER A 321 -0.59 -4.61 -25.03
C SER A 321 0.26 -3.75 -25.94
N ALA A 322 0.82 -4.37 -26.96
CA ALA A 322 1.69 -3.74 -27.94
C ALA A 322 1.37 -4.18 -29.36
N GLU A 323 1.65 -3.31 -30.35
CA GLU A 323 1.43 -3.63 -31.77
C GLU A 323 2.32 -4.78 -32.26
N VAL A 324 3.53 -4.89 -31.71
CA VAL A 324 4.57 -5.85 -32.10
C VAL A 324 5.22 -6.47 -30.87
N PRO A 325 5.94 -7.61 -31.02
CA PRO A 325 6.75 -8.17 -29.94
C PRO A 325 7.79 -7.19 -29.39
N ALA A 326 8.20 -7.35 -28.13
CA ALA A 326 9.10 -6.44 -27.44
C ALA A 326 10.41 -6.13 -28.19
N PRO A 327 11.09 -7.08 -28.85
CA PRO A 327 12.28 -6.80 -29.64
C PRO A 327 12.05 -5.87 -30.82
N ASP A 328 10.82 -5.83 -31.34
CA ASP A 328 10.46 -5.10 -32.56
C ASP A 328 9.88 -3.71 -32.26
N LEU A 329 9.74 -3.33 -30.99
CA LEU A 329 9.12 -2.04 -30.59
C LEU A 329 9.91 -0.81 -31.05
N TYR A 330 11.26 -0.87 -31.08
CA TYR A 330 12.14 0.20 -31.52
C TYR A 330 13.43 -0.39 -32.11
N THR A 331 13.45 -0.61 -33.41
CA THR A 331 14.54 -1.31 -34.11
C THR A 331 15.57 -0.38 -34.71
N GLU A 332 15.19 0.89 -34.99
CA GLU A 332 16.05 1.87 -35.64
C GLU A 332 15.97 3.22 -34.92
N GLY A 333 17.11 3.91 -34.80
CA GLY A 333 17.17 5.25 -34.23
C GLY A 333 18.32 5.47 -33.23
N GLN A 334 18.39 6.69 -32.67
CA GLN A 334 19.53 7.13 -31.83
C GLN A 334 19.68 6.39 -30.50
N ILE A 335 18.59 5.82 -29.97
CA ILE A 335 18.56 5.18 -28.65
C ILE A 335 18.37 3.66 -28.70
N THR A 336 18.66 3.04 -29.86
CA THR A 336 18.49 1.58 -30.06
C THR A 336 19.29 0.76 -29.04
N ALA A 337 20.52 1.19 -28.71
CA ALA A 337 21.35 0.51 -27.70
C ALA A 337 20.73 0.58 -26.28
N GLU A 338 20.16 1.73 -25.91
CA GLU A 338 19.47 1.89 -24.63
C GLU A 338 18.18 1.04 -24.63
N PHE A 339 17.45 1.04 -25.75
CA PHE A 339 16.20 0.31 -25.89
C PHE A 339 16.38 -1.22 -25.81
N SER A 340 17.52 -1.75 -26.25
CA SER A 340 17.81 -3.17 -26.13
C SER A 340 17.84 -3.65 -24.66
N ARG A 341 18.31 -2.80 -23.74
CA ARG A 341 18.23 -3.06 -22.29
C ARG A 341 16.79 -3.09 -21.81
N THR A 342 15.97 -2.18 -22.31
CA THR A 342 14.53 -2.13 -22.00
C THR A 342 13.80 -3.39 -22.48
N VAL A 343 14.15 -3.91 -23.67
CA VAL A 343 13.64 -5.20 -24.16
C VAL A 343 13.99 -6.34 -23.20
N SER A 344 15.24 -6.40 -22.73
CA SER A 344 15.67 -7.43 -21.78
C SER A 344 14.88 -7.35 -20.46
N ARG A 345 14.65 -6.13 -19.94
CA ARG A 345 13.83 -5.90 -18.75
C ARG A 345 12.38 -6.30 -18.98
N LEU A 346 11.77 -5.96 -20.12
CA LEU A 346 10.41 -6.37 -20.48
C LEU A 346 10.26 -7.89 -20.50
N ILE A 347 11.25 -8.61 -21.05
CA ILE A 347 11.25 -10.09 -21.07
C ILE A 347 11.35 -10.63 -19.64
N GLU A 348 12.25 -10.07 -18.82
CA GLU A 348 12.40 -10.49 -17.42
C GLU A 348 11.14 -10.19 -16.60
N MET A 349 10.47 -9.05 -16.84
CA MET A 349 9.23 -8.67 -16.13
C MET A 349 8.07 -9.62 -16.41
N GLN A 350 8.13 -10.43 -17.47
CA GLN A 350 7.16 -11.50 -17.79
C GLN A 350 7.48 -12.81 -17.07
N SER A 351 8.69 -12.95 -16.50
CA SER A 351 9.10 -14.19 -15.83
C SER A 351 8.33 -14.39 -14.52
N ARG A 352 8.12 -15.66 -14.16
CA ARG A 352 7.49 -16.01 -12.89
C ARG A 352 8.25 -15.44 -11.71
N ASP A 353 9.58 -15.50 -11.73
CA ASP A 353 10.42 -14.99 -10.64
C ASP A 353 10.23 -13.49 -10.44
N TYR A 354 10.07 -12.72 -11.52
CA TYR A 354 9.77 -11.30 -11.43
C TYR A 354 8.33 -11.03 -10.95
N LEU A 355 7.35 -11.73 -11.52
CA LEU A 355 5.93 -11.58 -11.15
C LEU A 355 5.69 -11.99 -9.70
N ASP A 356 6.50 -12.92 -9.19
CA ASP A 356 6.45 -13.40 -7.80
C ASP A 356 7.25 -12.52 -6.83
N ALA A 357 8.19 -11.72 -7.32
CA ALA A 357 9.00 -10.86 -6.48
C ALA A 357 8.15 -9.79 -5.75
N PRO A 358 8.42 -9.52 -4.46
CA PRO A 358 7.75 -8.44 -3.75
C PRO A 358 8.14 -7.08 -4.35
N ARG A 359 7.22 -6.12 -4.30
CA ARG A 359 7.50 -4.73 -4.67
C ARG A 359 8.70 -4.21 -3.88
N ARG A 360 9.59 -3.51 -4.56
CA ARG A 360 10.74 -2.86 -3.95
C ARG A 360 10.42 -1.36 -3.76
N VAL A 361 10.47 -0.87 -2.54
CA VAL A 361 10.48 0.58 -2.29
C VAL A 361 11.94 1.03 -2.35
N ILE A 362 12.29 1.78 -3.40
CA ILE A 362 13.60 2.39 -3.51
C ILE A 362 13.46 3.79 -2.92
N ASP A 363 14.24 4.07 -1.88
CA ASP A 363 14.29 5.39 -1.28
C ASP A 363 15.02 6.34 -2.24
N THR A 364 14.27 7.24 -2.89
CA THR A 364 14.82 8.22 -3.85
C THR A 364 15.36 9.46 -3.15
N SER A 365 15.61 9.44 -1.85
CA SER A 365 16.15 10.57 -1.09
C SER A 365 17.66 10.77 -1.22
N LEU A 366 18.29 10.28 -2.32
CA LEU A 366 19.70 10.53 -2.66
C LEU A 366 19.84 11.03 -4.10
N THR A 367 19.29 12.19 -4.41
CA THR A 367 19.86 13.11 -5.43
C THR A 367 19.53 14.54 -5.09
#